data_c2e3b9884d9de2f7e58045b2cc668d34
#
_entry.id   c2e3b9884d9de2f7e58045b2cc668d34
#
_cell.length_a   1.000
_cell.length_b   1.000
_cell.length_c   1.000
_cell.angle_alpha   90.00
_cell.angle_beta   90.00
_cell.angle_gamma   90.00
#
_symmetry.space_group_name_H-M   'P 1'
#
loop_
_entity.id
_entity.type
_entity.pdbx_description
1 polymer ?
#
loop_
_entity_poly.entity_id
_entity_poly.type
_entity_poly.pdbx_seq_one_letter_code
_entity_poly.pdbx_strand_id
1 'polypeptide(L)'
;EDTDNSQYIYLPPTKDAVRNFAQTDNTSYSWFAPAGINRGGVDCVRAHYVTKLADEDALYEGRINPVKTFARDGVKIWGQKNLQINESQLNRISVRRLLLRIRKLIAIACLGLIFEPNDNTTKQSFLTAVNPILDNVRANRGISDYRVEVNDTVESRERRELPCKIYIKPVN
;
A
#
# COMPACT_ATOMS: atom_id res chain seq x y z
N GLU A 1 3.99 29.94 5.44
CA GLU A 1 4.25 31.37 5.65
C GLU A 1 4.57 31.60 7.13
N ASP A 2 5.67 32.31 7.39
CA ASP A 2 5.98 32.75 8.75
C ASP A 2 5.20 34.07 8.98
N THR A 3 4.19 33.98 9.82
CA THR A 3 3.28 35.11 10.09
C THR A 3 3.96 36.27 10.81
N ASP A 4 5.05 35.99 11.52
CA ASP A 4 5.74 37.02 12.31
C ASP A 4 6.69 37.87 11.45
N ASN A 5 7.28 37.29 10.40
CA ASN A 5 8.27 37.95 9.55
C ASN A 5 7.84 38.08 8.08
N SER A 6 6.65 37.64 7.71
CA SER A 6 6.14 37.58 6.32
C SER A 6 7.09 36.85 5.34
N GLN A 7 7.87 35.95 5.82
CA GLN A 7 8.83 35.17 5.03
C GLN A 7 8.29 33.78 4.72
N TYR A 8 8.67 33.23 3.57
CA TYR A 8 8.35 31.85 3.22
C TYR A 8 9.39 30.90 3.80
N ILE A 9 8.91 29.90 4.53
CA ILE A 9 9.74 28.81 5.03
C ILE A 9 9.53 27.62 4.09
N TYR A 10 10.63 27.02 3.63
CA TYR A 10 10.59 25.83 2.80
C TYR A 10 10.78 24.58 3.65
N LEU A 11 9.78 23.71 3.60
CA LEU A 11 9.78 22.44 4.33
C LEU A 11 9.70 21.26 3.35
N PRO A 12 10.33 20.12 3.69
CA PRO A 12 10.21 18.92 2.88
C PRO A 12 8.75 18.40 2.90
N PRO A 13 8.22 17.85 1.78
CA PRO A 13 6.85 17.36 1.69
C PRO A 13 6.60 16.06 2.46
N THR A 14 7.57 15.56 3.21
CA THR A 14 7.50 14.28 3.95
C THR A 14 6.34 14.26 4.95
N LYS A 15 6.12 15.38 5.67
CA LYS A 15 4.99 15.55 6.60
C LYS A 15 3.66 15.32 5.88
N ASP A 16 3.49 15.93 4.72
CA ASP A 16 2.26 15.85 3.95
C ASP A 16 2.09 14.47 3.30
N ALA A 17 3.18 13.84 2.88
CA ALA A 17 3.14 12.46 2.38
C ALA A 17 2.64 11.48 3.46
N VAL A 18 3.14 11.59 4.69
CA VAL A 18 2.67 10.76 5.82
C VAL A 18 1.21 11.08 6.16
N ARG A 19 0.83 12.36 6.17
CA ARG A 19 -0.57 12.77 6.36
C ARG A 19 -1.48 12.16 5.30
N ASN A 20 -1.08 12.16 4.03
CA ASN A 20 -1.86 11.58 2.94
C ASN A 20 -2.01 10.06 3.09
N PHE A 21 -1.01 9.35 3.62
CA PHE A 21 -1.15 7.95 3.97
C PHE A 21 -2.22 7.74 5.03
N ALA A 22 -2.14 8.47 6.14
CA ALA A 22 -3.10 8.37 7.23
C ALA A 22 -4.52 8.77 6.78
N GLN A 23 -4.64 9.84 6.00
CA GLN A 23 -5.92 10.29 5.47
C GLN A 23 -6.52 9.27 4.49
N THR A 24 -5.71 8.67 3.63
CA THR A 24 -6.16 7.61 2.71
C THR A 24 -6.67 6.40 3.49
N ASP A 25 -6.00 6.01 4.59
CA ASP A 25 -6.42 4.90 5.44
C ASP A 25 -7.74 5.20 6.17
N ASN A 26 -7.99 6.45 6.50
CA ASN A 26 -9.19 6.90 7.22
C ASN A 26 -10.41 7.06 6.32
N THR A 27 -10.22 7.58 5.11
CA THR A 27 -11.30 7.93 4.18
C THR A 27 -11.58 6.85 3.14
N SER A 28 -10.63 5.94 2.93
CA SER A 28 -10.67 4.90 1.90
C SER A 28 -10.01 3.63 2.43
N TYR A 29 -9.30 2.94 1.57
CA TYR A 29 -8.51 1.76 1.94
C TYR A 29 -7.02 2.00 1.71
N SER A 30 -6.17 1.32 2.48
CA SER A 30 -4.71 1.45 2.42
C SER A 30 -4.08 1.09 1.06
N TRP A 31 -4.80 0.39 0.20
CA TRP A 31 -4.38 0.05 -1.16
C TRP A 31 -4.77 1.07 -2.23
N PHE A 32 -5.42 2.17 -1.86
CA PHE A 32 -5.59 3.28 -2.79
C PHE A 32 -4.32 4.15 -2.82
N ALA A 33 -4.05 4.75 -3.99
CA ALA A 33 -2.91 5.61 -4.16
C ALA A 33 -3.02 6.86 -3.28
N PRO A 34 -2.04 7.15 -2.41
CA PRO A 34 -2.00 8.37 -1.60
C PRO A 34 -1.44 9.57 -2.39
N ALA A 35 -1.86 9.71 -3.63
CA ALA A 35 -1.39 10.70 -4.60
C ALA A 35 -2.53 11.13 -5.51
N GLY A 36 -2.28 12.15 -6.34
CA GLY A 36 -3.24 12.68 -7.29
C GLY A 36 -4.17 13.73 -6.70
N ILE A 37 -5.14 14.19 -7.49
CA ILE A 37 -6.01 15.33 -7.14
C ILE A 37 -6.78 15.07 -5.84
N ASN A 38 -7.34 13.87 -5.70
CA ASN A 38 -8.26 13.56 -4.59
C ASN A 38 -7.55 13.25 -3.26
N ARG A 39 -6.34 12.72 -3.28
CA ARG A 39 -5.66 12.20 -2.07
C ARG A 39 -4.23 12.70 -1.87
N GLY A 40 -3.64 13.37 -2.87
CA GLY A 40 -2.26 13.84 -2.84
C GLY A 40 -2.07 15.27 -2.34
N GLY A 41 -3.01 15.84 -1.59
CA GLY A 41 -2.95 17.24 -1.15
C GLY A 41 -1.70 17.55 -0.32
N VAL A 42 -1.06 18.68 -0.63
CA VAL A 42 0.06 19.24 0.13
C VAL A 42 -0.41 20.56 0.73
N ASP A 43 -0.27 20.70 2.05
CA ASP A 43 -0.69 21.90 2.78
C ASP A 43 0.42 22.94 2.75
N CYS A 44 0.49 23.64 1.63
CA CYS A 44 1.46 24.70 1.41
C CYS A 44 0.90 25.78 0.48
N VAL A 45 1.46 26.97 0.59
CA VAL A 45 1.07 28.13 -0.26
C VAL A 45 1.51 27.89 -1.71
N ARG A 46 2.73 27.39 -1.90
CA ARG A 46 3.30 27.07 -3.22
C ARG A 46 4.39 26.02 -3.13
N ALA A 47 4.64 25.30 -4.22
CA ALA A 47 5.84 24.51 -4.38
C ALA A 47 7.07 25.41 -4.62
N HIS A 48 8.25 24.99 -4.15
CA HIS A 48 9.50 25.72 -4.38
C HIS A 48 9.84 25.78 -5.88
N TYR A 49 9.58 24.70 -6.59
CA TYR A 49 9.84 24.58 -8.03
C TYR A 49 8.58 24.13 -8.76
N VAL A 50 8.29 24.77 -9.88
CA VAL A 50 7.17 24.36 -10.76
C VAL A 50 7.72 23.45 -11.84
N THR A 51 7.37 22.16 -11.75
CA THR A 51 7.81 21.15 -12.70
C THR A 51 7.15 21.35 -14.07
N LYS A 52 7.95 21.20 -15.13
CA LYS A 52 7.47 21.11 -16.52
C LYS A 52 7.25 19.64 -16.88
N LEU A 53 6.54 19.36 -17.97
CA LEU A 53 6.25 18.00 -18.39
C LEU A 53 7.52 17.16 -18.59
N ALA A 54 8.55 17.71 -19.23
CA ALA A 54 9.83 17.03 -19.41
C ALA A 54 10.55 16.70 -18.09
N ASP A 55 10.43 17.58 -17.10
CA ASP A 55 10.99 17.33 -15.76
C ASP A 55 10.22 16.20 -15.05
N GLU A 56 8.90 16.14 -15.24
CA GLU A 56 8.05 15.10 -14.66
C GLU A 56 8.41 13.71 -15.21
N ASP A 57 8.66 13.60 -16.51
CA ASP A 57 9.07 12.35 -17.15
C ASP A 57 10.45 11.88 -16.64
N ALA A 58 11.42 12.79 -16.54
CA ALA A 58 12.73 12.50 -15.98
C ALA A 58 12.66 12.08 -14.50
N LEU A 59 11.83 12.74 -13.70
CA LEU A 59 11.59 12.36 -12.30
C LEU A 59 10.92 10.99 -12.21
N TYR A 60 9.95 10.72 -13.09
CA TYR A 60 9.27 9.43 -13.13
C TYR A 60 10.22 8.28 -13.49
N GLU A 61 11.12 8.47 -14.45
CA GLU A 61 12.17 7.51 -14.77
C GLU A 61 13.14 7.32 -13.61
N GLY A 62 13.50 8.41 -12.92
CA GLY A 62 14.31 8.41 -11.72
C GLY A 62 13.61 7.86 -10.46
N ARG A 63 12.36 7.41 -10.56
CA ARG A 63 11.50 6.93 -9.44
C ARG A 63 11.28 7.96 -8.34
N ILE A 64 11.30 9.22 -8.70
CA ILE A 64 10.98 10.33 -7.80
C ILE A 64 9.53 10.72 -8.04
N ASN A 65 8.75 10.80 -6.98
CA ASN A 65 7.37 11.24 -7.06
C ASN A 65 7.34 12.78 -7.04
N PRO A 66 6.98 13.45 -8.13
CA PRO A 66 6.98 14.89 -8.19
C PRO A 66 5.86 15.51 -7.34
N VAL A 67 6.08 16.74 -6.92
CA VAL A 67 5.07 17.63 -6.34
C VAL A 67 4.68 18.63 -7.42
N LYS A 68 3.41 18.58 -7.85
CA LYS A 68 2.88 19.37 -8.95
C LYS A 68 1.89 20.41 -8.46
N THR A 69 1.97 21.61 -9.03
CA THR A 69 1.01 22.69 -8.75
C THR A 69 -0.07 22.73 -9.82
N PHE A 70 -1.31 22.60 -9.40
CA PHE A 70 -2.49 22.74 -10.26
C PHE A 70 -3.17 24.09 -9.99
N ALA A 71 -3.59 24.76 -11.05
CA ALA A 71 -4.19 26.10 -10.93
C ALA A 71 -5.47 26.10 -10.10
N ARG A 72 -6.25 25.02 -10.13
CA ARG A 72 -7.54 24.93 -9.43
C ARG A 72 -7.43 24.14 -8.12
N ASP A 73 -6.61 23.11 -8.09
CA ASP A 73 -6.60 22.13 -7.01
C ASP A 73 -5.41 22.31 -6.05
N GLY A 74 -4.56 23.31 -6.29
CA GLY A 74 -3.40 23.60 -5.46
C GLY A 74 -2.24 22.63 -5.68
N VAL A 75 -1.42 22.45 -4.65
CA VAL A 75 -0.22 21.63 -4.72
C VAL A 75 -0.55 20.17 -4.36
N LYS A 76 -0.09 19.23 -5.19
CA LYS A 76 -0.39 17.80 -5.06
C LYS A 76 0.87 16.94 -5.22
N ILE A 77 0.95 15.85 -4.48
CA ILE A 77 1.89 14.75 -4.76
C ILE A 77 1.38 14.03 -6.00
N TRP A 78 2.21 13.94 -7.04
CA TRP A 78 1.84 13.45 -8.36
C TRP A 78 2.62 12.20 -8.75
N GLY A 79 2.69 11.22 -7.84
CA GLY A 79 3.34 9.95 -8.10
C GLY A 79 3.20 8.98 -6.95
N GLN A 80 3.38 7.69 -7.24
CA GLN A 80 3.29 6.61 -6.26
C GLN A 80 4.32 5.51 -6.47
N LYS A 81 5.43 5.82 -7.13
CA LYS A 81 6.54 4.87 -7.27
C LYS A 81 7.34 4.77 -5.97
N ASN A 82 7.85 3.58 -5.70
CA ASN A 82 8.88 3.37 -4.68
C ASN A 82 10.26 3.25 -5.35
N LEU A 83 11.31 3.08 -4.56
CA LEU A 83 12.70 3.01 -5.05
C LEU A 83 13.09 1.62 -5.61
N GLN A 84 12.16 0.70 -5.80
CA GLN A 84 12.46 -0.61 -6.36
C GLN A 84 12.94 -0.50 -7.81
N ILE A 85 14.13 -1.06 -8.08
CA ILE A 85 14.77 -0.97 -9.40
C ILE A 85 14.07 -1.86 -10.43
N ASN A 86 13.72 -3.08 -10.05
CA ASN A 86 13.05 -4.02 -10.94
C ASN A 86 11.60 -3.59 -11.19
N GLU A 87 11.22 -3.48 -12.45
CA GLU A 87 9.85 -3.18 -12.80
C GLU A 87 8.95 -4.38 -12.49
N SER A 88 8.07 -4.16 -11.52
CA SER A 88 7.03 -5.10 -11.13
C SER A 88 5.87 -4.33 -10.54
N GLN A 89 4.74 -4.99 -10.31
CA GLN A 89 3.62 -4.35 -9.62
C GLN A 89 3.96 -3.88 -8.20
N LEU A 90 5.01 -4.45 -7.60
CA LEU A 90 5.52 -4.06 -6.27
C LEU A 90 6.25 -2.71 -6.26
N ASN A 91 6.54 -2.12 -7.41
CA ASN A 91 7.15 -0.78 -7.50
C ASN A 91 6.17 0.35 -7.15
N ARG A 92 4.88 0.04 -6.94
CA ARG A 92 3.84 1.00 -6.56
C ARG A 92 3.59 0.98 -5.06
N ILE A 93 3.51 2.16 -4.46
CA ILE A 93 3.25 2.35 -3.03
C ILE A 93 1.92 1.71 -2.62
N SER A 94 0.86 1.89 -3.43
CA SER A 94 -0.45 1.31 -3.19
C SER A 94 -0.42 -0.21 -3.06
N VAL A 95 0.25 -0.90 -3.99
CA VAL A 95 0.38 -2.37 -3.97
C VAL A 95 1.22 -2.83 -2.79
N ARG A 96 2.29 -2.12 -2.48
CA ARG A 96 3.12 -2.46 -1.31
C ARG A 96 2.34 -2.35 -0.01
N ARG A 97 1.54 -1.29 0.15
CA ARG A 97 0.67 -1.09 1.32
C ARG A 97 -0.44 -2.14 1.38
N LEU A 98 -1.02 -2.53 0.24
CA LEU A 98 -1.96 -3.63 0.14
C LEU A 98 -1.39 -4.92 0.76
N LEU A 99 -0.20 -5.33 0.30
CA LEU A 99 0.42 -6.57 0.78
C LEU A 99 0.76 -6.51 2.27
N LEU A 100 1.25 -5.37 2.76
CA LEU A 100 1.50 -5.17 4.18
C LEU A 100 0.21 -5.28 5.01
N ARG A 101 -0.89 -4.74 4.53
CA ARG A 101 -2.20 -4.82 5.19
C ARG A 101 -2.73 -6.24 5.22
N ILE A 102 -2.72 -6.93 4.08
CA ILE A 102 -3.16 -8.33 3.98
C ILE A 102 -2.33 -9.20 4.92
N ARG A 103 -0.99 -9.08 4.87
CA ARG A 103 -0.09 -9.83 5.74
C ARG A 103 -0.43 -9.64 7.22
N LYS A 104 -0.68 -8.40 7.64
CA LYS A 104 -1.04 -8.09 9.03
C LYS A 104 -2.38 -8.70 9.43
N LEU A 105 -3.39 -8.62 8.57
CA LEU A 105 -4.72 -9.18 8.84
C LEU A 105 -4.66 -10.70 8.96
N ILE A 106 -3.96 -11.37 8.04
CA ILE A 106 -3.78 -12.82 8.07
C ILE A 106 -2.99 -13.25 9.32
N ALA A 107 -1.91 -12.53 9.65
CA ALA A 107 -1.14 -12.84 10.85
C ALA A 107 -2.00 -12.79 12.13
N ILE A 108 -2.87 -11.78 12.26
CA ILE A 108 -3.78 -11.67 13.39
C ILE A 108 -4.81 -12.81 13.39
N ALA A 109 -5.40 -13.13 12.23
CA ALA A 109 -6.37 -14.22 12.11
C ALA A 109 -5.78 -15.60 12.44
N CYS A 110 -4.49 -15.78 12.16
CA CYS A 110 -3.78 -17.04 12.43
C CYS A 110 -3.35 -17.20 13.90
N LEU A 111 -3.41 -16.16 14.72
CA LEU A 111 -3.00 -16.27 16.14
C LEU A 111 -3.80 -17.33 16.90
N GLY A 112 -5.07 -17.49 16.61
CA GLY A 112 -5.93 -18.50 17.22
C GLY A 112 -5.63 -19.94 16.79
N LEU A 113 -4.82 -20.15 15.76
CA LEU A 113 -4.44 -21.47 15.26
C LEU A 113 -3.07 -21.94 15.79
N ILE A 114 -2.38 -21.08 16.54
CA ILE A 114 -1.11 -21.43 17.18
C ILE A 114 -1.42 -22.45 18.29
N PHE A 115 -0.67 -23.53 18.33
CA PHE A 115 -0.82 -24.67 19.24
C PHE A 115 -1.96 -25.66 18.89
N GLU A 116 -2.72 -25.43 17.81
CA GLU A 116 -3.69 -26.39 17.35
C GLU A 116 -2.99 -27.59 16.65
N PRO A 117 -3.56 -28.81 16.71
CA PRO A 117 -3.04 -29.96 15.98
C PRO A 117 -3.00 -29.70 14.48
N ASN A 118 -1.97 -30.22 13.79
CA ASN A 118 -1.88 -30.11 12.34
C ASN A 118 -2.73 -31.20 11.65
N ASP A 119 -4.04 -30.99 11.66
CA ASP A 119 -5.05 -31.86 11.07
C ASP A 119 -5.89 -31.14 9.99
N ASN A 120 -6.83 -31.87 9.39
CA ASN A 120 -7.70 -31.30 8.37
C ASN A 120 -8.64 -30.24 8.94
N THR A 121 -9.00 -30.32 10.22
CA THR A 121 -9.88 -29.36 10.88
C THR A 121 -9.18 -28.01 11.01
N THR A 122 -7.93 -28.00 11.45
CA THR A 122 -7.11 -26.79 11.54
C THR A 122 -6.86 -26.14 10.17
N LYS A 123 -6.66 -26.96 9.11
CA LYS A 123 -6.56 -26.45 7.73
C LYS A 123 -7.85 -25.77 7.26
N GLN A 124 -9.00 -26.40 7.53
CA GLN A 124 -10.28 -25.77 7.19
C GLN A 124 -10.53 -24.50 8.00
N SER A 125 -10.17 -24.49 9.26
CA SER A 125 -10.25 -23.30 10.12
C SER A 125 -9.38 -22.17 9.59
N PHE A 126 -8.15 -22.48 9.12
CA PHE A 126 -7.29 -21.50 8.44
C PHE A 126 -7.95 -20.93 7.18
N LEU A 127 -8.45 -21.77 6.29
CA LEU A 127 -9.11 -21.32 5.06
C LEU A 127 -10.36 -20.49 5.36
N THR A 128 -11.16 -20.89 6.35
CA THR A 128 -12.36 -20.17 6.79
C THR A 128 -12.00 -18.79 7.39
N ALA A 129 -10.85 -18.65 8.01
CA ALA A 129 -10.39 -17.37 8.55
C ALA A 129 -9.79 -16.45 7.46
N VAL A 130 -9.05 -17.02 6.49
CA VAL A 130 -8.30 -16.24 5.50
C VAL A 130 -9.15 -15.83 4.29
N ASN A 131 -10.00 -16.72 3.78
CA ASN A 131 -10.80 -16.45 2.58
C ASN A 131 -11.69 -15.19 2.74
N PRO A 132 -12.44 -14.97 3.82
CA PRO A 132 -13.25 -13.77 3.98
C PRO A 132 -12.42 -12.48 3.98
N ILE A 133 -11.18 -12.51 4.48
CA ILE A 133 -10.27 -11.36 4.45
C ILE A 133 -9.93 -11.01 3.00
N LEU A 134 -9.54 -12.02 2.21
CA LEU A 134 -9.18 -11.83 0.81
C LEU A 134 -10.40 -11.46 -0.05
N ASP A 135 -11.56 -12.04 0.21
CA ASP A 135 -12.82 -11.69 -0.46
C ASP A 135 -13.21 -10.24 -0.18
N ASN A 136 -13.06 -9.76 1.06
CA ASN A 136 -13.31 -8.36 1.39
C ASN A 136 -12.34 -7.43 0.63
N VAL A 137 -11.06 -7.77 0.55
CA VAL A 137 -10.09 -6.99 -0.23
C VAL A 137 -10.43 -7.00 -1.71
N ARG A 138 -10.91 -8.13 -2.26
CA ARG A 138 -11.36 -8.25 -3.65
C ARG A 138 -12.61 -7.40 -3.90
N ALA A 139 -13.60 -7.48 -3.06
CA ALA A 139 -14.82 -6.69 -3.16
C ALA A 139 -14.53 -5.18 -3.12
N ASN A 140 -13.52 -4.76 -2.38
CA ASN A 140 -13.09 -3.37 -2.23
C ASN A 140 -11.97 -2.96 -3.21
N ARG A 141 -11.84 -3.66 -4.34
CA ARG A 141 -10.95 -3.29 -5.45
C ARG A 141 -9.44 -3.29 -5.10
N GLY A 142 -9.04 -4.07 -4.10
CA GLY A 142 -7.62 -4.22 -3.76
C GLY A 142 -6.93 -5.27 -4.63
N ILE A 143 -7.61 -6.39 -4.86
CA ILE A 143 -7.13 -7.50 -5.68
C ILE A 143 -8.19 -7.89 -6.71
N SER A 144 -7.74 -8.37 -7.87
CA SER A 144 -8.63 -8.91 -8.90
C SER A 144 -8.91 -10.39 -8.67
N ASP A 145 -7.92 -11.12 -8.20
CA ASP A 145 -8.02 -12.56 -7.93
C ASP A 145 -7.01 -12.99 -6.87
N TYR A 146 -7.28 -14.14 -6.24
CA TYR A 146 -6.37 -14.76 -5.29
C TYR A 146 -6.51 -16.28 -5.29
N ARG A 147 -5.44 -16.96 -4.84
CA ARG A 147 -5.44 -18.41 -4.63
C ARG A 147 -4.68 -18.71 -3.34
N VAL A 148 -5.30 -19.53 -2.49
CA VAL A 148 -4.69 -20.02 -1.24
C VAL A 148 -4.38 -21.51 -1.41
N GLU A 149 -3.12 -21.87 -1.24
CA GLU A 149 -2.66 -23.25 -1.25
C GLU A 149 -2.10 -23.62 0.12
N VAL A 150 -2.59 -24.69 0.68
CA VAL A 150 -2.07 -25.26 1.92
C VAL A 150 -1.31 -26.54 1.54
N ASN A 151 0.00 -26.52 1.74
CA ASN A 151 0.86 -27.67 1.42
C ASN A 151 0.95 -28.57 2.65
N ASP A 152 0.33 -29.73 2.55
CA ASP A 152 0.34 -30.76 3.60
C ASP A 152 1.23 -31.91 3.16
N THR A 153 2.50 -31.84 3.49
CA THR A 153 3.47 -32.93 3.26
C THR A 153 3.76 -33.67 4.56
N VAL A 154 4.20 -34.91 4.45
CA VAL A 154 4.61 -35.68 5.62
C VAL A 154 5.69 -34.97 6.43
N GLU A 155 6.65 -34.34 5.73
CA GLU A 155 7.73 -33.56 6.35
C GLU A 155 7.22 -32.34 7.12
N SER A 156 6.18 -31.66 6.62
CA SER A 156 5.60 -30.51 7.30
C SER A 156 4.86 -30.92 8.58
N ARG A 157 4.23 -32.07 8.58
CA ARG A 157 3.58 -32.64 9.77
C ARG A 157 4.60 -33.05 10.83
N GLU A 158 5.71 -33.63 10.44
CA GLU A 158 6.82 -34.02 11.35
C GLU A 158 7.43 -32.74 11.99
N ARG A 159 7.56 -31.67 11.23
CA ARG A 159 8.04 -30.37 11.74
C ARG A 159 6.98 -29.57 12.50
N ARG A 160 5.75 -30.03 12.56
CA ARG A 160 4.60 -29.34 13.16
C ARG A 160 4.36 -27.97 12.53
N GLU A 161 4.56 -27.88 11.22
CA GLU A 161 4.37 -26.66 10.43
C GLU A 161 3.18 -26.82 9.49
N LEU A 162 2.43 -25.73 9.26
CA LEU A 162 1.39 -25.65 8.24
C LEU A 162 1.82 -24.66 7.15
N PRO A 163 2.66 -25.08 6.18
CA PRO A 163 3.11 -24.19 5.13
C PRO A 163 1.97 -23.85 4.19
N CYS A 164 1.72 -22.56 4.02
CA CYS A 164 0.72 -22.06 3.09
C CYS A 164 1.32 -21.05 2.11
N LYS A 165 0.79 -21.03 0.90
CA LYS A 165 1.12 -20.05 -0.13
C LYS A 165 -0.13 -19.30 -0.56
N ILE A 166 -0.04 -17.99 -0.56
CA ILE A 166 -1.13 -17.12 -0.99
C ILE A 166 -0.65 -16.36 -2.22
N TYR A 167 -1.29 -16.64 -3.35
CA TYR A 167 -1.07 -15.94 -4.60
C TYR A 167 -2.09 -14.82 -4.72
N ILE A 168 -1.64 -13.63 -5.06
CA ILE A 168 -2.47 -12.44 -5.12
C ILE A 168 -2.21 -11.74 -6.44
N LYS A 169 -3.29 -11.35 -7.13
CA LYS A 169 -3.24 -10.52 -8.32
C LYS A 169 -3.79 -9.13 -7.97
N PRO A 170 -2.94 -8.12 -7.73
CA PRO A 170 -3.39 -6.76 -7.45
C PRO A 170 -4.19 -6.16 -8.61
N VAL A 171 -5.11 -5.24 -8.30
CA VAL A 171 -5.74 -4.38 -9.30
C VAL A 171 -4.78 -3.23 -9.61
N ASN A 172 -4.48 -3.01 -10.88
CA ASN A 172 -3.66 -1.89 -11.34
C ASN A 172 -4.51 -0.66 -11.64
#